data_3965dce0ad8f01a8fef0e638bdb9083e
#
_entry.id   3965dce0ad8f01a8fef0e638bdb9083e
#
_cell.length_a   1.000
_cell.length_b   1.000
_cell.length_c   1.000
_cell.angle_alpha   90.00
_cell.angle_beta   90.00
_cell.angle_gamma   90.00
#
_symmetry.space_group_name_H-M   'P 1'
#
loop_
_entity.id
_entity.type
_entity.pdbx_description
1 polymer ?
#
loop_
_entity_poly.entity_id
_entity_poly.type
_entity_poly.pdbx_seq_one_letter_code
_entity_poly.pdbx_strand_id
1 'polypeptide(L)'
;MKTKSTLDYSDVKAIAAAAEAEAIRNNWAVTIAIVDDGGHLLSLRRLDGAAPISSHIAPAKANTAALGQRDSKVYEDMVNGGRMSFLSAPVIHGMLEGGVAIMKDGQCLGAVGVSGVKSTEDAQIAKAGIAAIGL
;
A
#
# COMPACT_ATOMS: atom_id res chain seq x y z
N MET A 1 27.90 -7.83 5.87
CA MET A 1 26.74 -7.77 4.95
C MET A 1 25.49 -8.25 5.68
N LYS A 2 24.37 -7.66 5.34
CA LYS A 2 23.09 -8.07 5.92
C LYS A 2 22.32 -8.90 4.90
N THR A 3 21.55 -9.85 5.39
CA THR A 3 20.55 -10.55 4.57
C THR A 3 19.18 -9.96 4.85
N LYS A 4 18.33 -9.93 3.84
CA LYS A 4 16.93 -9.53 4.00
C LYS A 4 16.02 -10.45 3.22
N SER A 5 14.81 -10.63 3.73
CA SER A 5 13.76 -11.31 2.99
C SER A 5 13.24 -10.41 1.87
N THR A 6 12.82 -11.01 0.78
CA THR A 6 12.18 -10.31 -0.34
C THR A 6 10.87 -11.01 -0.68
N LEU A 7 9.90 -10.27 -1.18
CA LEU A 7 8.66 -10.85 -1.68
C LEU A 7 8.95 -11.63 -2.95
N ASP A 8 8.47 -12.85 -3.03
CA ASP A 8 8.47 -13.61 -4.27
C ASP A 8 7.09 -13.52 -4.95
N TYR A 9 6.98 -14.11 -6.14
CA TYR A 9 5.73 -14.04 -6.90
C TYR A 9 4.57 -14.72 -6.16
N SER A 10 4.82 -15.78 -5.42
CA SER A 10 3.77 -16.47 -4.67
C SER A 10 3.24 -15.61 -3.52
N ASP A 11 4.11 -14.86 -2.85
CA ASP A 11 3.70 -13.89 -1.82
C ASP A 11 2.80 -12.82 -2.41
N VAL A 12 3.22 -12.26 -3.54
CA VAL A 12 2.46 -11.20 -4.23
C VAL A 12 1.09 -11.70 -4.67
N LYS A 13 1.01 -12.91 -5.21
CA LYS A 13 -0.28 -13.52 -5.58
C LYS A 13 -1.20 -13.70 -4.38
N ALA A 14 -0.68 -14.19 -3.27
CA ALA A 14 -1.45 -14.41 -2.05
C ALA A 14 -1.99 -13.08 -1.49
N ILE A 15 -1.14 -12.06 -1.42
CA ILE A 15 -1.53 -10.73 -0.97
C ILE A 15 -2.63 -10.17 -1.87
N ALA A 16 -2.42 -10.20 -3.18
CA ALA A 16 -3.37 -9.64 -4.14
C ALA A 16 -4.73 -10.34 -4.06
N ALA A 17 -4.75 -11.67 -3.95
CA ALA A 17 -5.98 -12.44 -3.86
C ALA A 17 -6.75 -12.14 -2.57
N ALA A 18 -6.06 -12.04 -1.44
CA ALA A 18 -6.70 -11.76 -0.15
C ALA A 18 -7.21 -10.32 -0.06
N ALA A 19 -6.46 -9.36 -0.58
CA ALA A 19 -6.90 -7.96 -0.65
C ALA A 19 -8.15 -7.83 -1.54
N GLU A 20 -8.15 -8.47 -2.70
CA GLU A 20 -9.30 -8.49 -3.61
C GLU A 20 -10.52 -9.12 -2.93
N ALA A 21 -10.34 -10.25 -2.24
CA ALA A 21 -11.43 -10.92 -1.53
C ALA A 21 -12.05 -10.03 -0.45
N GLU A 22 -11.22 -9.29 0.28
CA GLU A 22 -11.69 -8.33 1.29
C GLU A 22 -12.52 -7.22 0.65
N ALA A 23 -12.06 -6.68 -0.46
CA ALA A 23 -12.77 -5.63 -1.20
C ALA A 23 -14.11 -6.13 -1.72
N ILE A 24 -14.14 -7.31 -2.32
CA ILE A 24 -15.35 -7.90 -2.89
C ILE A 24 -16.37 -8.21 -1.80
N ARG A 25 -15.93 -8.76 -0.66
CA ARG A 25 -16.81 -9.07 0.46
C ARG A 25 -17.54 -7.84 0.99
N ASN A 26 -16.90 -6.68 0.94
CA ASN A 26 -17.47 -5.42 1.41
C ASN A 26 -18.13 -4.60 0.31
N ASN A 27 -18.17 -5.09 -0.93
CA ASN A 27 -18.66 -4.35 -2.11
C ASN A 27 -17.88 -3.03 -2.33
N TRP A 28 -16.59 -3.06 -2.13
CA TRP A 28 -15.70 -1.91 -2.32
C TRP A 28 -14.97 -1.99 -3.66
N ALA A 29 -15.21 -1.01 -4.51
CA ALA A 29 -14.57 -0.91 -5.82
C ALA A 29 -13.26 -0.12 -5.67
N VAL A 30 -12.13 -0.81 -5.73
CA VAL A 30 -10.81 -0.25 -5.46
C VAL A 30 -9.77 -0.69 -6.49
N THR A 31 -8.65 0.02 -6.51
CA THR A 31 -7.39 -0.44 -7.11
C THR A 31 -6.45 -0.87 -5.98
N ILE A 32 -5.80 -2.01 -6.17
CA ILE A 32 -4.85 -2.61 -5.24
C ILE A 32 -3.49 -2.67 -5.93
N ALA A 33 -2.48 -2.02 -5.35
CA ALA A 33 -1.12 -2.03 -5.86
C ALA A 33 -0.19 -2.67 -4.84
N ILE A 34 0.73 -3.50 -5.30
CA ILE A 34 1.77 -4.12 -4.47
C ILE A 34 3.11 -3.72 -5.06
N VAL A 35 4.01 -3.23 -4.21
CA VAL A 35 5.36 -2.83 -4.60
C VAL A 35 6.40 -3.55 -3.75
N ASP A 36 7.63 -3.64 -4.26
CA ASP A 36 8.76 -4.16 -3.50
C ASP A 36 9.32 -3.10 -2.53
N ASP A 37 10.41 -3.41 -1.85
CA ASP A 37 11.04 -2.51 -0.89
C ASP A 37 11.69 -1.26 -1.51
N GLY A 38 11.91 -1.27 -2.82
CA GLY A 38 12.35 -0.10 -3.59
C GLY A 38 11.20 0.70 -4.19
N GLY A 39 9.95 0.33 -3.90
CA GLY A 39 8.78 1.01 -4.43
C GLY A 39 8.41 0.61 -5.85
N HIS A 40 9.05 -0.42 -6.41
CA HIS A 40 8.78 -0.88 -7.78
C HIS A 40 7.52 -1.74 -7.82
N LEU A 41 6.68 -1.50 -8.83
CA LEU A 41 5.39 -2.19 -8.96
C LEU A 41 5.58 -3.68 -9.25
N LEU A 42 4.94 -4.52 -8.44
CA LEU A 42 4.89 -5.97 -8.62
C LEU A 42 3.52 -6.45 -9.10
N SER A 43 2.45 -5.78 -8.68
CA SER A 43 1.08 -6.15 -9.07
C SER A 43 0.16 -4.95 -8.97
N LEU A 44 -0.77 -4.85 -9.91
CA LEU A 44 -1.84 -3.87 -9.85
C LEU A 44 -3.13 -4.54 -10.32
N ARG A 45 -4.18 -4.46 -9.48
CA ARG A 45 -5.53 -4.92 -9.83
C ARG A 45 -6.50 -3.77 -9.64
N ARG A 46 -7.13 -3.34 -10.72
CA ARG A 46 -8.23 -2.37 -10.65
C ARG A 46 -9.53 -3.13 -10.79
N LEU A 47 -10.33 -3.13 -9.73
CA LEU A 47 -11.64 -3.79 -9.75
C LEU A 47 -12.64 -2.95 -10.54
N ASP A 48 -13.67 -3.62 -11.08
CA ASP A 48 -14.72 -2.93 -11.81
C ASP A 48 -15.40 -1.90 -10.93
N GLY A 49 -15.63 -0.72 -11.50
CA GLY A 49 -16.27 0.39 -10.79
C GLY A 49 -15.32 1.30 -10.03
N ALA A 50 -14.05 0.94 -9.88
CA ALA A 50 -13.06 1.83 -9.27
C ALA A 50 -12.82 3.05 -10.17
N ALA A 51 -12.79 4.25 -9.57
CA ALA A 51 -12.54 5.48 -10.33
C ALA A 51 -11.16 5.43 -10.99
N PRO A 52 -10.99 5.96 -12.21
CA PRO A 52 -9.70 5.93 -12.91
C PRO A 52 -8.53 6.48 -12.10
N ILE A 53 -8.75 7.51 -11.29
CA ILE A 53 -7.71 8.12 -10.45
C ILE A 53 -7.11 7.11 -9.45
N SER A 54 -7.89 6.09 -9.05
CA SER A 54 -7.42 5.08 -8.11
C SER A 54 -6.21 4.31 -8.63
N SER A 55 -6.09 4.13 -9.94
CA SER A 55 -4.93 3.46 -10.54
C SER A 55 -3.65 4.28 -10.48
N HIS A 56 -3.74 5.57 -10.17
CA HIS A 56 -2.60 6.45 -9.89
C HIS A 56 -2.35 6.56 -8.39
N ILE A 57 -3.42 6.68 -7.59
CA ILE A 57 -3.29 6.89 -6.15
C ILE A 57 -2.83 5.62 -5.43
N ALA A 58 -3.33 4.45 -5.78
CA ALA A 58 -2.94 3.20 -5.12
C ALA A 58 -1.44 2.92 -5.22
N PRO A 59 -0.80 2.98 -6.41
CA PRO A 59 0.64 2.84 -6.51
C PRO A 59 1.41 3.92 -5.74
N ALA A 60 0.92 5.17 -5.74
CA ALA A 60 1.57 6.26 -5.02
C ALA A 60 1.55 6.03 -3.50
N LYS A 61 0.43 5.55 -2.95
CA LYS A 61 0.35 5.16 -1.53
C LYS A 61 1.31 4.03 -1.20
N ALA A 62 1.36 2.99 -2.04
CA ALA A 62 2.26 1.86 -1.85
C ALA A 62 3.72 2.31 -1.88
N ASN A 63 4.09 3.12 -2.87
CA ASN A 63 5.44 3.67 -3.01
C ASN A 63 5.84 4.49 -1.77
N THR A 64 4.95 5.35 -1.31
CA THR A 64 5.18 6.17 -0.11
C THR A 64 5.45 5.29 1.12
N ALA A 65 4.64 4.26 1.32
CA ALA A 65 4.81 3.34 2.46
C ALA A 65 6.11 2.52 2.36
N ALA A 66 6.44 2.01 1.18
CA ALA A 66 7.65 1.22 0.98
C ALA A 66 8.92 2.05 1.18
N LEU A 67 9.01 3.21 0.54
CA LEU A 67 10.20 4.06 0.62
C LEU A 67 10.36 4.67 2.01
N GLY A 68 9.26 4.98 2.68
CA GLY A 68 9.29 5.47 4.07
C GLY A 68 9.43 4.37 5.11
N GLN A 69 9.25 3.09 4.71
CA GLN A 69 9.28 1.92 5.60
C GLN A 69 8.27 2.05 6.74
N ARG A 70 7.11 2.65 6.45
CA ARG A 70 6.01 2.85 7.39
C ARG A 70 4.72 3.14 6.62
N ASP A 71 3.59 2.99 7.27
CA ASP A 71 2.30 3.26 6.64
C ASP A 71 2.21 4.70 6.15
N SER A 72 1.60 4.91 4.99
CA SER A 72 1.45 6.25 4.40
C SER A 72 0.62 7.19 5.27
N LYS A 73 -0.23 6.64 6.16
CA LYS A 73 -0.97 7.42 7.16
C LYS A 73 -0.06 8.27 8.05
N VAL A 74 1.13 7.79 8.37
CA VAL A 74 2.08 8.55 9.20
C VAL A 74 2.43 9.89 8.56
N TYR A 75 2.62 9.90 7.24
CA TYR A 75 2.91 11.13 6.50
C TYR A 75 1.69 12.04 6.40
N GLU A 76 0.50 11.47 6.18
CA GLU A 76 -0.75 12.24 6.19
C GLU A 76 -0.94 12.96 7.53
N ASP A 77 -0.73 12.25 8.63
CA ASP A 77 -0.85 12.82 9.97
C ASP A 77 0.18 13.92 10.23
N MET A 78 1.41 13.75 9.73
CA MET A 78 2.47 14.78 9.85
C MET A 78 2.06 16.07 9.12
N VAL A 79 1.58 15.95 7.89
CA VAL A 79 1.14 17.10 7.09
C VAL A 79 -0.08 17.77 7.76
N ASN A 80 -1.06 16.99 8.15
CA ASN A 80 -2.27 17.50 8.82
C ASN A 80 -1.96 18.11 10.19
N GLY A 81 -0.90 17.65 10.84
CA GLY A 81 -0.42 18.23 12.11
C GLY A 81 0.35 19.53 11.95
N GLY A 82 0.46 20.05 10.74
CA GLY A 82 1.07 21.36 10.45
C GLY A 82 2.42 21.32 9.77
N ARG A 83 3.01 20.12 9.55
CA ARG A 83 4.30 20.01 8.88
C ARG A 83 4.15 20.05 7.35
N MET A 84 3.64 21.16 6.85
CA MET A 84 3.36 21.36 5.43
C MET A 84 4.60 21.25 4.54
N SER A 85 5.78 21.59 5.05
CA SER A 85 7.04 21.49 4.31
C SER A 85 7.35 20.06 3.86
N PHE A 86 6.77 19.06 4.51
CA PHE A 86 6.97 17.66 4.13
C PHE A 86 6.41 17.35 2.74
N LEU A 87 5.48 18.16 2.24
CA LEU A 87 4.97 18.03 0.87
C LEU A 87 6.05 18.26 -0.19
N SER A 88 7.19 18.85 0.18
CA SER A 88 8.32 19.02 -0.73
C SER A 88 9.28 17.82 -0.75
N ALA A 89 9.03 16.78 0.05
CA ALA A 89 9.86 15.57 0.03
C ALA A 89 9.86 14.96 -1.38
N PRO A 90 11.06 14.59 -1.89
CA PRO A 90 11.14 14.07 -3.25
C PRO A 90 10.55 12.66 -3.36
N VAL A 91 10.08 12.32 -4.56
CA VAL A 91 9.64 10.97 -4.98
C VAL A 91 8.32 10.53 -4.39
N ILE A 92 8.07 10.68 -3.08
CA ILE A 92 6.82 10.21 -2.46
C ILE A 92 5.70 11.21 -2.69
N HIS A 93 4.60 10.72 -3.31
CA HIS A 93 3.46 11.56 -3.70
C HIS A 93 2.12 11.07 -3.14
N GLY A 94 2.12 9.95 -2.42
CA GLY A 94 0.91 9.32 -1.85
C GLY A 94 0.87 9.43 -0.34
N MET A 95 1.00 10.64 0.21
CA MET A 95 0.93 10.87 1.66
C MET A 95 -0.52 10.85 2.17
N LEU A 96 -1.21 9.76 1.85
CA LEU A 96 -2.62 9.52 2.15
C LEU A 96 -2.75 8.13 2.76
N GLU A 97 -3.58 7.98 3.77
CA GLU A 97 -3.85 6.69 4.38
C GLU A 97 -4.35 5.68 3.35
N GLY A 98 -3.83 4.44 3.41
CA GLY A 98 -4.17 3.35 2.49
C GLY A 98 -2.96 2.63 1.92
N GLY A 99 -1.75 3.14 2.17
CA GLY A 99 -0.51 2.44 1.91
C GLY A 99 -0.01 1.80 3.20
N VAL A 100 0.15 0.47 3.21
CA VAL A 100 0.55 -0.29 4.40
C VAL A 100 1.87 -1.00 4.12
N ALA A 101 2.88 -0.73 4.92
CA ALA A 101 4.18 -1.35 4.79
C ALA A 101 4.14 -2.82 5.18
N ILE A 102 4.82 -3.66 4.42
CA ILE A 102 4.97 -5.09 4.72
C ILE A 102 6.26 -5.24 5.51
N MET A 103 6.12 -5.48 6.81
CA MET A 103 7.26 -5.54 7.71
C MET A 103 7.48 -6.96 8.23
N LYS A 104 8.74 -7.39 8.28
CA LYS A 104 9.14 -8.67 8.87
C LYS A 104 10.47 -8.48 9.60
N ASP A 105 10.50 -8.80 10.89
CA ASP A 105 11.71 -8.72 11.72
C ASP A 105 12.41 -7.35 11.59
N GLY A 106 11.63 -6.27 11.58
CA GLY A 106 12.14 -4.91 11.46
C GLY A 106 12.57 -4.50 10.06
N GLN A 107 12.40 -5.37 9.06
CA GLN A 107 12.74 -5.08 7.67
C GLN A 107 11.49 -4.83 6.84
N CYS A 108 11.53 -3.83 5.97
CA CYS A 108 10.47 -3.55 5.02
C CYS A 108 10.68 -4.40 3.77
N LEU A 109 9.69 -5.23 3.43
CA LEU A 109 9.72 -6.10 2.25
C LEU A 109 9.05 -5.45 1.04
N GLY A 110 8.27 -4.41 1.27
CA GLY A 110 7.46 -3.74 0.28
C GLY A 110 6.24 -3.10 0.92
N ALA A 111 5.22 -2.86 0.13
CA ALA A 111 3.99 -2.27 0.63
C ALA A 111 2.79 -2.62 -0.27
N VAL A 112 1.60 -2.51 0.31
CA VAL A 112 0.33 -2.58 -0.40
C VAL A 112 -0.32 -1.21 -0.34
N GLY A 113 -0.73 -0.68 -1.48
CA GLY A 113 -1.48 0.56 -1.56
C GLY A 113 -2.85 0.31 -2.15
N VAL A 114 -3.88 0.87 -1.52
CA VAL A 114 -5.26 0.72 -1.96
C VAL A 114 -5.92 2.10 -2.06
N SER A 115 -6.72 2.28 -3.09
CA SER A 115 -7.47 3.51 -3.30
C SER A 115 -8.82 3.22 -3.96
N GLY A 116 -9.85 3.92 -3.50
CA GLY A 116 -11.19 3.86 -4.11
C GLY A 116 -12.34 4.02 -3.14
N VAL A 117 -12.12 3.83 -1.85
CA VAL A 117 -13.14 3.98 -0.79
C VAL A 117 -12.60 4.91 0.30
N LYS A 118 -13.17 4.89 1.49
CA LYS A 118 -12.63 5.68 2.60
C LYS A 118 -11.20 5.23 2.89
N SER A 119 -10.34 6.15 3.32
CA SER A 119 -8.92 5.84 3.55
C SER A 119 -8.72 4.76 4.60
N THR A 120 -9.57 4.70 5.63
CA THR A 120 -9.54 3.63 6.64
C THR A 120 -9.93 2.26 6.04
N GLU A 121 -10.86 2.26 5.09
CA GLU A 121 -11.29 1.05 4.38
C GLU A 121 -10.21 0.61 3.38
N ASP A 122 -9.59 1.56 2.69
CA ASP A 122 -8.43 1.29 1.84
C ASP A 122 -7.33 0.56 2.64
N ALA A 123 -7.00 1.07 3.82
CA ALA A 123 -6.01 0.47 4.71
C ALA A 123 -6.43 -0.93 5.19
N GLN A 124 -7.71 -1.12 5.47
CA GLN A 124 -8.26 -2.42 5.88
C GLN A 124 -8.02 -3.48 4.78
N ILE A 125 -8.27 -3.14 3.54
CA ILE A 125 -8.03 -4.03 2.40
C ILE A 125 -6.55 -4.40 2.31
N ALA A 126 -5.67 -3.40 2.42
CA ALA A 126 -4.23 -3.62 2.36
C ALA A 126 -3.76 -4.58 3.47
N LYS A 127 -4.24 -4.38 4.69
CA LYS A 127 -3.89 -5.22 5.84
C LYS A 127 -4.41 -6.64 5.67
N ALA A 128 -5.61 -6.82 5.14
CA ALA A 128 -6.16 -8.15 4.85
C ALA A 128 -5.27 -8.91 3.84
N GLY A 129 -4.75 -8.20 2.84
CA GLY A 129 -3.81 -8.79 1.89
C GLY A 129 -2.53 -9.26 2.56
N ILE A 130 -1.92 -8.41 3.36
CA ILE A 130 -0.65 -8.70 4.05
C ILE A 130 -0.81 -9.87 5.03
N ALA A 131 -1.95 -9.98 5.68
CA ALA A 131 -2.24 -11.07 6.61
C ALA A 131 -2.18 -12.45 5.93
N ALA A 132 -2.41 -12.54 4.62
CA ALA A 132 -2.38 -13.80 3.89
C ALA A 132 -1.00 -14.46 3.85
N ILE A 133 0.07 -13.70 4.07
CA ILE A 133 1.43 -14.24 4.15
C ILE A 133 1.96 -14.30 5.58
N GLY A 134 1.07 -14.17 6.58
CA GLY A 134 1.40 -14.31 8.01
C GLY A 134 2.01 -13.05 8.63
N LEU A 135 1.87 -11.93 8.00
CA LEU A 135 2.36 -10.63 8.47
C LEU A 135 1.22 -9.66 8.71
#